data_5076567e1bb20dc2b2a8e95d2487fac7
#
_entry.id   5076567e1bb20dc2b2a8e95d2487fac7
#
_cell.length_a   1.000
_cell.length_b   1.000
_cell.length_c   1.000
_cell.angle_alpha   90.00
_cell.angle_beta   90.00
_cell.angle_gamma   90.00
#
_symmetry.space_group_name_H-M   'P 1'
#
loop_
_entity.id
_entity.type
_entity.pdbx_description
1 polymer ?
#
loop_
_entity_poly.entity_id
_entity_poly.type
_entity_poly.pdbx_seq_one_letter_code
_entity_poly.pdbx_strand_id
1 'polypeptide(L)'
;MEKYNNFVITFKNKGVDTVKEFVNKAEKVDGAVLVSSGSNCFDGSSLMGMITLKDCDLLIVRYPQKAEDFEKYLTDTFYLPYIRGQFKSYL
;
A
#
# COMPACT_ATOMS: atom_id res chain seq x y z
N MET A 1 -18.31 13.40 -0.96
CA MET A 1 -17.93 11.97 -0.85
C MET A 1 -16.42 11.84 -1.00
N GLU A 2 -15.80 11.12 -0.09
CA GLU A 2 -14.35 10.94 -0.16
C GLU A 2 -13.98 9.98 -1.29
N LYS A 3 -12.93 10.34 -2.03
CA LYS A 3 -12.43 9.52 -3.11
C LYS A 3 -11.15 8.82 -2.67
N TYR A 4 -10.89 7.66 -3.27
CA TYR A 4 -9.74 6.81 -2.95
C TYR A 4 -8.90 6.57 -4.19
N ASN A 5 -7.60 6.45 -3.97
CA ASN A 5 -6.64 6.01 -4.98
C ASN A 5 -6.19 4.59 -4.67
N ASN A 6 -5.67 3.92 -5.68
CA ASN A 6 -5.05 2.60 -5.50
C ASN A 6 -3.59 2.68 -5.94
N PHE A 7 -2.74 1.97 -5.22
CA PHE A 7 -1.31 1.92 -5.52
C PHE A 7 -0.84 0.48 -5.35
N VAL A 8 -0.09 -0.04 -6.31
CA VAL A 8 0.42 -1.41 -6.25
C VAL A 8 1.79 -1.40 -5.59
N ILE A 9 1.96 -2.23 -4.58
CA ILE A 9 3.23 -2.38 -3.87
C ILE A 9 3.58 -3.86 -3.72
N THR A 10 4.80 -4.12 -3.25
CA THR A 10 5.20 -5.42 -2.73
C THR A 10 6.10 -5.22 -1.53
N PHE A 11 5.96 -6.08 -0.52
CA PHE A 11 6.92 -6.16 0.57
C PHE A 11 7.98 -7.25 0.32
N LYS A 12 7.85 -7.97 -0.79
CA LYS A 12 8.76 -9.05 -1.12
C LYS A 12 10.18 -8.52 -1.28
N ASN A 13 11.14 -9.22 -0.69
CA ASN A 13 12.55 -8.81 -0.68
C ASN A 13 12.82 -7.53 0.12
N LYS A 14 11.86 -7.11 0.95
CA LYS A 14 12.03 -5.98 1.85
C LYS A 14 12.00 -6.49 3.28
N GLY A 15 12.71 -5.80 4.17
CA GLY A 15 12.79 -6.20 5.56
C GLY A 15 11.56 -5.87 6.37
N VAL A 16 11.50 -6.41 7.58
CA VAL A 16 10.42 -6.12 8.53
C VAL A 16 10.37 -4.62 8.85
N ASP A 17 11.51 -3.94 8.83
CA ASP A 17 11.57 -2.50 9.09
C ASP A 17 10.75 -1.72 8.07
N THR A 18 10.74 -2.14 6.79
CA THR A 18 9.92 -1.51 5.78
C THR A 18 8.44 -1.70 6.07
N VAL A 19 8.05 -2.90 6.53
CA VAL A 19 6.67 -3.18 6.90
C VAL A 19 6.24 -2.31 8.08
N LYS A 20 7.09 -2.18 9.09
CA LYS A 20 6.80 -1.34 10.25
C LYS A 20 6.67 0.13 9.87
N GLU A 21 7.53 0.60 8.98
CA GLU A 21 7.44 1.98 8.49
C GLU A 21 6.13 2.21 7.76
N PHE A 22 5.72 1.26 6.91
CA PHE A 22 4.44 1.35 6.21
C PHE A 22 3.28 1.50 7.20
N VAL A 23 3.26 0.64 8.22
CA VAL A 23 2.21 0.68 9.25
C VAL A 23 2.18 2.05 9.94
N ASN A 24 3.34 2.57 10.31
CA ASN A 24 3.42 3.89 10.95
C ASN A 24 2.88 5.00 10.05
N LYS A 25 3.22 4.96 8.76
CA LYS A 25 2.72 5.95 7.81
C LYS A 25 1.22 5.84 7.62
N ALA A 26 0.71 4.60 7.54
CA ALA A 26 -0.73 4.37 7.37
C ALA A 26 -1.52 4.87 8.59
N GLU A 27 -0.97 4.70 9.79
CA GLU A 27 -1.63 5.18 11.01
C GLU A 27 -1.84 6.69 11.02
N LYS A 28 -1.00 7.43 10.34
CA LYS A 28 -1.06 8.89 10.32
C LYS A 28 -2.04 9.43 9.28
N VAL A 29 -2.56 8.57 8.42
CA VAL A 29 -3.53 8.99 7.41
C VAL A 29 -4.87 9.26 8.06
N ASP A 30 -5.48 10.38 7.70
CA ASP A 30 -6.84 10.69 8.11
C ASP A 30 -7.80 9.98 7.16
N GLY A 31 -8.26 8.81 7.57
CA GLY A 31 -9.10 7.95 6.75
C GLY A 31 -8.56 6.53 6.71
N ALA A 32 -9.29 5.65 6.04
CA ALA A 32 -8.93 4.24 5.98
C ALA A 32 -7.85 3.98 4.94
N VAL A 33 -6.86 3.17 5.31
CA VAL A 33 -5.89 2.62 4.38
C VAL A 33 -6.10 1.11 4.38
N LEU A 34 -6.46 0.55 3.22
CA LEU A 34 -6.73 -0.88 3.09
C LEU A 34 -5.72 -1.51 2.15
N VAL A 35 -5.23 -2.67 2.53
CA VAL A 35 -4.24 -3.41 1.72
C VAL A 35 -4.81 -4.78 1.43
N SER A 36 -4.84 -5.14 0.15
CA SER A 36 -5.45 -6.40 -0.26
C SER A 36 -4.55 -7.22 -1.17
N SER A 37 -4.75 -8.53 -1.10
CA SER A 37 -4.14 -9.51 -1.99
C SER A 37 -5.19 -10.59 -2.25
N GLY A 38 -5.70 -10.66 -3.46
CA GLY A 38 -6.79 -11.60 -3.77
C GLY A 38 -8.01 -11.31 -2.90
N SER A 39 -8.48 -12.32 -2.16
CA SER A 39 -9.62 -12.19 -1.28
C SER A 39 -9.27 -11.68 0.11
N ASN A 40 -7.98 -11.56 0.42
CA ASN A 40 -7.54 -11.09 1.73
C ASN A 40 -7.43 -9.57 1.72
N CYS A 41 -7.98 -8.94 2.76
CA CYS A 41 -7.93 -7.49 2.90
C CYS A 41 -7.71 -7.15 4.36
N PHE A 42 -6.72 -6.30 4.63
CA PHE A 42 -6.37 -5.87 5.98
C PHE A 42 -6.23 -4.37 6.05
N ASP A 43 -6.44 -3.83 7.23
CA ASP A 43 -6.15 -2.42 7.50
C ASP A 43 -4.64 -2.20 7.40
N GLY A 44 -4.22 -1.16 6.67
CA GLY A 44 -2.81 -0.85 6.48
C GLY A 44 -2.10 -0.45 7.76
N SER A 45 -2.84 -0.06 8.80
CA SER A 45 -2.27 0.26 10.10
C SER A 45 -2.15 -0.97 11.02
N SER A 46 -2.54 -2.14 10.54
CA SER A 46 -2.42 -3.39 11.29
C SER A 46 -1.09 -4.06 10.98
N LEU A 47 -0.19 -4.08 11.98
CA LEU A 47 1.11 -4.73 11.80
C LEU A 47 0.96 -6.22 11.51
N MET A 48 0.06 -6.89 12.23
CA MET A 48 -0.17 -8.33 12.01
C MET A 48 -0.73 -8.59 10.62
N GLY A 49 -1.66 -7.74 10.15
CA GLY A 49 -2.19 -7.86 8.81
C GLY A 49 -1.11 -7.70 7.75
N MET A 50 -0.26 -6.69 7.92
CA MET A 50 0.82 -6.44 6.96
C MET A 50 1.86 -7.54 6.95
N ILE A 51 2.18 -8.10 8.12
CA ILE A 51 3.09 -9.25 8.19
C ILE A 51 2.49 -10.46 7.48
N THR A 52 1.18 -10.66 7.62
CA THR A 52 0.48 -11.74 6.92
C THR A 52 0.62 -11.61 5.39
N LEU A 53 0.63 -10.39 4.89
CA LEU A 53 0.72 -10.12 3.45
C LEU A 53 2.17 -9.97 2.95
N LYS A 54 3.14 -10.10 3.83
CA LYS A 54 4.55 -9.79 3.54
C LYS A 54 5.11 -10.58 2.36
N ASP A 55 4.69 -11.83 2.20
CA ASP A 55 5.23 -12.70 1.17
C ASP A 55 4.40 -12.74 -0.12
N CYS A 56 3.34 -11.96 -0.19
CA CYS A 56 2.55 -11.87 -1.40
C CYS A 56 3.31 -11.11 -2.50
N ASP A 57 3.12 -11.53 -3.74
CA ASP A 57 3.83 -10.93 -4.88
C ASP A 57 3.42 -9.47 -5.10
N LEU A 58 2.13 -9.22 -5.09
CA LEU A 58 1.60 -7.87 -5.31
C LEU A 58 0.48 -7.58 -4.34
N LEU A 59 0.48 -6.35 -3.84
CA LEU A 59 -0.56 -5.85 -2.94
C LEU A 59 -1.15 -4.58 -3.53
N ILE A 60 -2.45 -4.42 -3.35
CA ILE A 60 -3.14 -3.19 -3.74
C ILE A 60 -3.42 -2.40 -2.48
N VAL A 61 -2.89 -1.18 -2.42
CA VAL A 61 -3.11 -0.25 -1.32
C VAL A 61 -4.17 0.74 -1.74
N ARG A 62 -5.25 0.81 -0.99
CA ARG A 62 -6.32 1.78 -1.22
C ARG A 62 -6.26 2.83 -0.12
N TYR A 63 -6.20 4.09 -0.51
CA TYR A 63 -6.04 5.19 0.43
C TYR A 63 -6.79 6.43 -0.05
N PRO A 64 -7.13 7.37 0.85
CA PRO A 64 -7.83 8.58 0.45
C PRO A 64 -6.99 9.44 -0.48
N GLN A 65 -7.61 10.00 -1.52
CA GLN A 65 -6.91 10.88 -2.46
C GLN A 65 -6.27 12.09 -1.77
N LYS A 66 -6.87 12.55 -0.68
CA LYS A 66 -6.34 13.70 0.07
C LYS A 66 -5.05 13.40 0.83
N ALA A 67 -4.69 12.12 0.98
CA ALA A 67 -3.50 11.72 1.71
C ALA A 67 -2.25 11.83 0.84
N GLU A 68 -1.89 13.06 0.47
CA GLU A 68 -0.79 13.34 -0.45
C GLU A 68 0.57 12.92 0.11
N ASP A 69 0.78 13.11 1.41
CA ASP A 69 2.02 12.71 2.05
C ASP A 69 2.20 11.19 2.01
N PHE A 70 1.11 10.46 2.22
CA PHE A 70 1.15 9.01 2.14
C PHE A 70 1.45 8.55 0.71
N GLU A 71 0.82 9.19 -0.26
CA GLU A 71 1.06 8.86 -1.67
C GLU A 71 2.53 9.11 -2.05
N LYS A 72 3.10 10.22 -1.57
CA LYS A 72 4.51 10.51 -1.81
C LYS A 72 5.39 9.42 -1.20
N TYR A 73 5.08 9.01 0.02
CA TYR A 73 5.81 7.93 0.68
C TYR A 73 5.73 6.63 -0.15
N LEU A 74 4.55 6.28 -0.64
CA LEU A 74 4.39 5.08 -1.47
C LEU A 74 5.22 5.17 -2.74
N THR A 75 5.17 6.32 -3.41
CA THR A 75 5.92 6.53 -4.64
C THR A 75 7.42 6.42 -4.41
N ASP A 76 7.92 7.06 -3.35
CA ASP A 76 9.35 7.10 -3.05
C ASP A 76 9.88 5.73 -2.62
N THR A 77 9.05 4.95 -1.91
CA THR A 77 9.48 3.70 -1.30
C THR A 77 9.21 2.48 -2.18
N PHE A 78 8.07 2.47 -2.87
CA PHE A 78 7.57 1.29 -3.58
C PHE A 78 7.41 1.50 -5.08
N TYR A 79 8.01 2.55 -5.64
CA TYR A 79 7.86 2.80 -7.07
C TYR A 79 8.37 1.63 -7.89
N LEU A 80 7.48 1.05 -8.69
CA LEU A 80 7.77 -0.06 -9.58
C LEU A 80 7.36 0.34 -11.00
N PRO A 81 8.27 0.95 -11.76
CA PRO A 81 7.90 1.54 -13.06
C PRO A 81 7.21 0.58 -14.01
N TYR A 82 7.70 -0.65 -14.08
CA TYR A 82 7.13 -1.64 -14.98
C TYR A 82 5.69 -2.01 -14.60
N ILE A 83 5.48 -2.32 -13.33
CA ILE A 83 4.15 -2.72 -12.84
C ILE A 83 3.17 -1.55 -12.95
N ARG A 84 3.65 -0.35 -12.65
CA ARG A 84 2.81 0.84 -12.74
C ARG A 84 2.38 1.12 -14.17
N GLY A 85 3.26 0.90 -15.12
CA GLY A 85 2.93 1.04 -16.55
C GLY A 85 1.87 0.05 -16.98
N GLN A 86 2.00 -1.22 -16.57
CA GLN A 86 1.01 -2.23 -16.84
C GLN A 86 -0.34 -1.90 -16.22
N PHE A 87 -0.31 -1.46 -14.97
CA PHE A 87 -1.52 -1.11 -14.24
C PHE A 87 -2.27 0.02 -14.95
N LYS A 88 -1.54 1.01 -15.42
CA LYS A 88 -2.14 2.12 -16.17
C LYS A 88 -2.82 1.67 -17.45
N SER A 89 -2.30 0.63 -18.11
CA SER A 89 -2.90 0.18 -19.35
C SER A 89 -4.27 -0.48 -19.14
N TYR A 90 -4.62 -0.83 -17.92
CA TYR A 90 -5.94 -1.37 -17.60
C TYR A 90 -6.92 -0.31 -17.09
N LEU A 91 -6.44 0.88 -16.89
CA LEU A 91 -7.28 1.99 -16.45
C LEU A 91 -7.75 2.84 -17.60
#